data_5bec8add1a5b552cb8c5d8280fa91810
#
_entry.id   5bec8add1a5b552cb8c5d8280fa91810
#
_cell.length_a   1.000
_cell.length_b   1.000
_cell.length_c   1.000
_cell.angle_alpha   90.00
_cell.angle_beta   90.00
_cell.angle_gamma   90.00
#
_symmetry.space_group_name_H-M   'P 1'
#
loop_
_entity.id
_entity.type
_entity.pdbx_description
1 polymer ?
#
loop_
_entity_poly.entity_id
_entity_poly.type
_entity_poly.pdbx_seq_one_letter_code
_entity_poly.pdbx_strand_id
1 'polypeptide(L)'
;MLKRVVAAVRDYGNRIGIPTNNGSFHFHEDFRAKPIVLVGAYGILPKDKAKKGEPKVGDVAVVIGGRTGRDGIHGATFSSGEMTERTMTVNATAVQIGNAIEEKRVFDAILEARDKNLIRAVQDLGAGGFSSAIGEMGAETGVKVSLEKAPVKYQGLSPWEIWVSESQERMVIIL
;
A
#
# COMPACT_ATOMS: atom_id res chain seq x y z
N MET A 1 12.96 -5.43 20.28
CA MET A 1 12.37 -5.48 18.91
C MET A 1 11.05 -6.25 18.91
N LEU A 2 11.00 -7.54 19.27
CA LEU A 2 9.81 -8.41 19.19
C LEU A 2 8.54 -7.81 19.81
N LYS A 3 8.58 -7.35 21.06
CA LYS A 3 7.44 -6.71 21.73
C LYS A 3 6.84 -5.54 20.93
N ARG A 4 7.70 -4.75 20.24
CA ARG A 4 7.24 -3.63 19.42
C ARG A 4 6.56 -4.09 18.12
N VAL A 5 7.05 -5.17 17.51
CA VAL A 5 6.42 -5.77 16.33
C VAL A 5 5.02 -6.28 16.67
N VAL A 6 4.90 -7.05 17.76
CA VAL A 6 3.59 -7.54 18.25
C VAL A 6 2.62 -6.40 18.53
N ALA A 7 3.11 -5.36 19.24
CA ALA A 7 2.28 -4.19 19.54
C ALA A 7 1.84 -3.46 18.26
N ALA A 8 2.72 -3.29 17.28
CA ALA A 8 2.40 -2.64 16.02
C ALA A 8 1.31 -3.39 15.25
N VAL A 9 1.44 -4.72 15.09
CA VAL A 9 0.42 -5.55 14.42
C VAL A 9 -0.92 -5.49 15.15
N ARG A 10 -0.91 -5.66 16.48
CA ARG A 10 -2.11 -5.56 17.31
C ARG A 10 -2.79 -4.19 17.18
N ASP A 11 -2.03 -3.13 17.36
CA ASP A 11 -2.59 -1.77 17.45
C ASP A 11 -3.09 -1.31 16.09
N TYR A 12 -2.39 -1.65 15.01
CA TYR A 12 -2.84 -1.35 13.66
C TYR A 12 -4.13 -2.12 13.33
N GLY A 13 -4.13 -3.44 13.52
CA GLY A 13 -5.29 -4.30 13.27
C GLY A 13 -6.53 -3.84 14.06
N ASN A 14 -6.37 -3.54 15.35
CA ASN A 14 -7.48 -3.06 16.18
C ASN A 14 -8.06 -1.73 15.69
N ARG A 15 -7.22 -0.81 15.23
CA ARG A 15 -7.66 0.51 14.72
C ARG A 15 -8.42 0.44 13.41
N ILE A 16 -8.12 -0.54 12.56
CA ILE A 16 -8.86 -0.78 11.31
C ILE A 16 -10.07 -1.71 11.50
N GLY A 17 -10.28 -2.23 12.72
CA GLY A 17 -11.40 -3.10 13.05
C GLY A 17 -11.16 -4.57 12.71
N ILE A 18 -9.90 -4.99 12.50
CA ILE A 18 -9.51 -6.39 12.24
C ILE A 18 -8.70 -6.90 13.43
N PRO A 19 -9.29 -7.72 14.32
CA PRO A 19 -8.59 -8.22 15.49
C PRO A 19 -7.52 -9.24 15.10
N THR A 20 -6.39 -9.21 15.79
CA THR A 20 -5.34 -10.22 15.65
C THR A 20 -5.74 -11.50 16.40
N ASN A 21 -5.85 -12.62 15.72
CA ASN A 21 -6.22 -13.89 16.32
C ASN A 21 -5.02 -14.61 16.95
N ASN A 22 -3.96 -14.80 16.18
CA ASN A 22 -2.79 -15.55 16.61
C ASN A 22 -1.53 -15.08 15.87
N GLY A 23 -0.42 -15.64 16.28
CA GLY A 23 0.87 -15.48 15.63
C GLY A 23 1.86 -16.51 16.14
N SER A 24 2.97 -16.67 15.45
CA SER A 24 4.06 -17.55 15.86
C SER A 24 5.41 -16.85 15.68
N PHE A 25 6.41 -17.34 16.39
CA PHE A 25 7.77 -16.85 16.34
C PHE A 25 8.71 -18.01 16.05
N HIS A 26 9.58 -17.79 15.08
CA HIS A 26 10.64 -18.72 14.73
C HIS A 26 11.97 -17.99 14.81
N PHE A 27 12.95 -18.59 15.50
CA PHE A 27 14.26 -17.99 15.69
C PHE A 27 15.31 -18.80 14.95
N HIS A 28 16.15 -18.11 14.19
CA HIS A 28 17.29 -18.69 13.50
C HIS A 28 18.44 -17.69 13.49
N GLU A 29 19.67 -18.18 13.44
CA GLU A 29 20.86 -17.32 13.51
C GLU A 29 20.95 -16.33 12.34
N ASP A 30 20.50 -16.71 11.17
CA ASP A 30 20.54 -15.90 9.95
C ASP A 30 19.64 -14.66 10.02
N PHE A 31 18.68 -14.62 10.96
CA PHE A 31 17.73 -13.50 11.09
C PHE A 31 18.09 -12.52 12.22
N ARG A 32 19.35 -12.44 12.63
CA ARG A 32 19.78 -11.52 13.69
C ARG A 32 19.66 -10.05 13.30
N ALA A 33 19.98 -9.70 12.05
CA ALA A 33 20.01 -8.33 11.55
C ALA A 33 18.70 -7.90 10.86
N LYS A 34 18.10 -8.79 10.09
CA LYS A 34 16.86 -8.52 9.32
C LYS A 34 15.79 -9.55 9.66
N PRO A 35 14.91 -9.25 10.63
CA PRO A 35 13.78 -10.13 10.91
C PRO A 35 12.78 -10.08 9.74
N ILE A 36 12.17 -11.22 9.44
CA ILE A 36 11.02 -11.30 8.55
C ILE A 36 9.76 -11.16 9.40
N VAL A 37 8.84 -10.29 8.99
CA VAL A 37 7.52 -10.14 9.58
C VAL A 37 6.48 -10.42 8.49
N LEU A 38 5.71 -11.50 8.65
CA LEU A 38 4.63 -11.85 7.77
C LEU A 38 3.30 -11.61 8.48
N VAL A 39 2.42 -10.86 7.86
CA VAL A 39 1.07 -10.60 8.36
C VAL A 39 0.07 -11.09 7.32
N GLY A 40 -0.80 -12.02 7.71
CA GLY A 40 -1.90 -12.51 6.88
C GLY A 40 -3.22 -11.93 7.37
N ALA A 41 -4.07 -11.49 6.45
CA ALA A 41 -5.44 -11.09 6.73
C ALA A 41 -6.40 -12.02 5.97
N TYR A 42 -7.48 -12.42 6.64
CA TYR A 42 -8.51 -13.30 6.07
C TYR A 42 -9.85 -12.61 6.14
N GLY A 43 -10.65 -12.75 5.11
CA GLY A 43 -11.98 -12.17 5.03
C GLY A 43 -12.96 -13.06 4.26
N ILE A 44 -14.23 -12.67 4.31
CA ILE A 44 -15.31 -13.30 3.54
C ILE A 44 -15.71 -12.34 2.44
N LEU A 45 -15.77 -12.85 1.22
CA LEU A 45 -16.14 -12.09 0.03
C LEU A 45 -17.36 -12.77 -0.66
N PRO A 46 -18.37 -12.01 -1.11
CA PRO A 46 -19.43 -12.55 -1.94
C PRO A 46 -18.87 -13.23 -3.19
N LYS A 47 -19.36 -14.40 -3.54
CA LYS A 47 -18.83 -15.23 -4.63
C LYS A 47 -18.82 -14.50 -5.99
N ASP A 48 -19.83 -13.70 -6.24
CA ASP A 48 -19.96 -12.88 -7.46
C ASP A 48 -18.94 -11.73 -7.52
N LYS A 49 -18.37 -11.34 -6.39
CA LYS A 49 -17.33 -10.30 -6.25
C LYS A 49 -15.91 -10.87 -6.22
N ALA A 50 -15.74 -12.19 -6.22
CA ALA A 50 -14.44 -12.84 -6.11
C ALA A 50 -13.60 -12.79 -7.40
N LYS A 51 -14.15 -12.33 -8.51
CA LYS A 51 -13.43 -12.18 -9.77
C LYS A 51 -12.84 -10.78 -9.90
N LYS A 52 -11.56 -10.69 -10.24
CA LYS A 52 -10.93 -9.42 -10.61
C LYS A 52 -11.58 -8.91 -11.90
N GLY A 53 -12.09 -7.69 -11.85
CA GLY A 53 -12.62 -7.05 -13.05
C GLY A 53 -11.50 -6.51 -13.95
N GLU A 54 -11.81 -6.30 -15.21
CA GLU A 54 -10.87 -5.79 -16.22
C GLU A 54 -11.25 -4.34 -16.58
N PRO A 55 -10.28 -3.40 -16.52
CA PRO A 55 -10.49 -2.03 -17.00
C PRO A 55 -10.83 -2.01 -18.48
N LYS A 56 -11.64 -1.04 -18.91
CA LYS A 56 -12.03 -0.82 -20.31
C LYS A 56 -11.69 0.58 -20.76
N VAL A 57 -11.56 0.76 -22.07
CA VAL A 57 -11.36 2.10 -22.65
C VAL A 57 -12.55 2.99 -22.29
N GLY A 58 -12.25 4.15 -21.71
CA GLY A 58 -13.25 5.10 -21.24
C GLY A 58 -13.55 5.04 -19.74
N ASP A 59 -13.10 4.00 -19.05
CA ASP A 59 -13.21 3.93 -17.60
C ASP A 59 -12.34 5.01 -16.90
N VAL A 60 -12.71 5.37 -15.70
CA VAL A 60 -12.01 6.38 -14.88
C VAL A 60 -11.28 5.70 -13.74
N ALA A 61 -9.97 5.91 -13.68
CA ALA A 61 -9.16 5.50 -12.51
C ALA A 61 -9.22 6.59 -11.44
N VAL A 62 -9.66 6.22 -10.26
CA VAL A 62 -9.72 7.10 -9.08
C VAL A 62 -8.80 6.57 -8.00
N VAL A 63 -7.89 7.42 -7.52
CA VAL A 63 -7.04 7.12 -6.37
C VAL A 63 -7.70 7.63 -5.10
N ILE A 64 -7.81 6.75 -4.10
CA ILE A 64 -8.37 7.07 -2.79
C ILE A 64 -7.36 6.77 -1.70
N GLY A 65 -7.43 7.48 -0.58
CA GLY A 65 -6.60 7.26 0.61
C GLY A 65 -5.60 8.37 0.88
N GLY A 66 -4.48 8.00 1.47
CA GLY A 66 -3.47 8.92 1.98
C GLY A 66 -2.77 9.78 0.92
N ARG A 67 -2.19 10.90 1.37
CA ARG A 67 -1.39 11.78 0.51
C ARG A 67 -0.05 11.17 0.13
N THR A 68 0.47 11.54 -1.03
CA THR A 68 1.74 11.08 -1.57
C THR A 68 2.93 11.85 -0.96
N GLY A 69 3.93 11.14 -0.48
CA GLY A 69 5.22 11.67 -0.01
C GLY A 69 6.39 10.93 -0.67
N ARG A 70 7.59 11.02 -0.09
CA ARG A 70 8.78 10.25 -0.53
C ARG A 70 8.87 8.85 0.09
N ASP A 71 7.77 8.37 0.65
CA ASP A 71 7.74 7.09 1.37
C ASP A 71 8.10 5.92 0.43
N GLY A 72 8.96 5.04 0.89
CA GLY A 72 9.33 3.80 0.20
C GLY A 72 10.20 3.94 -1.05
N ILE A 73 10.52 5.15 -1.48
CA ILE A 73 11.37 5.37 -2.65
C ILE A 73 12.75 4.72 -2.41
N HIS A 74 13.12 3.81 -3.32
CA HIS A 74 14.28 2.91 -3.20
C HIS A 74 14.18 1.86 -2.07
N GLY A 75 13.04 1.70 -1.41
CA GLY A 75 12.86 0.75 -0.30
C GLY A 75 13.19 -0.69 -0.67
N ALA A 76 12.76 -1.14 -1.83
CA ALA A 76 13.07 -2.48 -2.33
C ALA A 76 14.57 -2.69 -2.54
N THR A 77 15.30 -1.70 -3.08
CA THR A 77 16.76 -1.75 -3.25
C THR A 77 17.46 -1.87 -1.90
N PHE A 78 17.04 -1.09 -0.91
CA PHE A 78 17.63 -1.16 0.43
C PHE A 78 17.30 -2.43 1.18
N SER A 79 16.10 -2.97 0.99
CA SER A 79 15.71 -4.24 1.63
C SER A 79 16.55 -5.42 1.15
N SER A 80 17.06 -5.37 -0.09
CA SER A 80 17.91 -6.41 -0.70
C SER A 80 19.42 -6.20 -0.48
N GLY A 81 19.85 -5.00 -0.09
CA GLY A 81 21.26 -4.66 0.14
C GLY A 81 21.77 -5.02 1.55
N GLU A 82 23.08 -4.95 1.72
CA GLU A 82 23.70 -5.02 3.05
C GLU A 82 23.37 -3.79 3.88
N MET A 83 22.99 -3.99 5.14
CA MET A 83 22.72 -2.90 6.08
C MET A 83 24.00 -2.47 6.79
N THR A 84 24.30 -1.18 6.75
CA THR A 84 25.41 -0.56 7.48
C THR A 84 24.86 0.38 8.56
N GLU A 85 25.70 0.82 9.49
CA GLU A 85 25.31 1.81 10.52
C GLU A 85 24.79 3.14 9.91
N ARG A 86 25.23 3.50 8.69
CA ARG A 86 24.80 4.70 7.97
C ARG A 86 23.46 4.51 7.24
N THR A 87 22.97 3.28 7.11
CA THR A 87 21.73 2.98 6.36
C THR A 87 20.53 3.74 6.92
N MET A 88 20.40 3.84 8.23
CA MET A 88 19.27 4.53 8.88
C MET A 88 19.26 6.06 8.63
N THR A 89 20.41 6.68 8.52
CA THR A 89 20.53 8.14 8.30
C THR A 89 20.39 8.52 6.84
N VAL A 90 20.92 7.71 5.94
CA VAL A 90 20.91 8.00 4.48
C VAL A 90 19.54 7.64 3.86
N ASN A 91 18.84 6.67 4.41
CA ASN A 91 17.66 6.05 3.80
C ASN A 91 16.37 6.28 4.61
N ALA A 92 16.28 7.39 5.33
CA ALA A 92 15.10 7.72 6.12
C ALA A 92 13.80 7.77 5.28
N THR A 93 13.89 8.13 4.00
CA THR A 93 12.76 8.15 3.05
C THR A 93 12.29 6.76 2.62
N ALA A 94 13.11 5.72 2.79
CA ALA A 94 12.70 4.34 2.51
C ALA A 94 11.70 3.80 3.56
N VAL A 95 11.55 4.48 4.70
CA VAL A 95 10.60 4.10 5.73
C VAL A 95 9.19 4.46 5.29
N GLN A 96 8.32 3.46 5.31
CA GLN A 96 6.89 3.61 5.06
C GLN A 96 6.18 3.78 6.42
N ILE A 97 5.37 4.83 6.56
CA ILE A 97 4.65 5.11 7.81
C ILE A 97 3.16 4.86 7.57
N GLY A 98 2.63 3.84 8.22
CA GLY A 98 1.22 3.47 8.14
C GLY A 98 0.32 4.41 8.95
N ASN A 99 -0.92 4.59 8.47
CA ASN A 99 -1.98 5.33 9.13
C ASN A 99 -3.29 4.53 9.15
N ALA A 100 -3.53 3.83 10.24
CA ALA A 100 -4.70 2.95 10.38
C ALA A 100 -6.05 3.68 10.22
N ILE A 101 -6.14 4.98 10.49
CA ILE A 101 -7.37 5.75 10.29
C ILE A 101 -7.65 5.94 8.79
N GLU A 102 -6.62 6.23 8.00
CA GLU A 102 -6.78 6.33 6.55
C GLU A 102 -7.13 4.97 5.94
N GLU A 103 -6.50 3.90 6.39
CA GLU A 103 -6.82 2.53 5.96
C GLU A 103 -8.29 2.21 6.24
N LYS A 104 -8.79 2.53 7.43
CA LYS A 104 -10.20 2.31 7.79
C LYS A 104 -11.15 3.09 6.87
N ARG A 105 -10.84 4.35 6.56
CA ARG A 105 -11.63 5.17 5.64
C ARG A 105 -11.65 4.59 4.23
N VAL A 106 -10.49 4.12 3.75
CA VAL A 106 -10.38 3.44 2.44
C VAL A 106 -11.23 2.18 2.42
N PHE A 107 -11.18 1.35 3.46
CA PHE A 107 -12.02 0.16 3.58
C PHE A 107 -13.49 0.49 3.49
N ASP A 108 -13.95 1.44 4.29
CA ASP A 108 -15.37 1.81 4.34
C ASP A 108 -15.85 2.34 2.97
N ALA A 109 -15.04 3.18 2.32
CA ALA A 109 -15.36 3.70 0.99
C ALA A 109 -15.42 2.60 -0.08
N ILE A 110 -14.46 1.65 -0.08
CA ILE A 110 -14.45 0.53 -1.03
C ILE A 110 -15.64 -0.40 -0.80
N LEU A 111 -15.94 -0.73 0.45
CA LEU A 111 -17.06 -1.61 0.76
C LEU A 111 -18.39 -0.99 0.34
N GLU A 112 -18.60 0.28 0.60
CA GLU A 112 -19.80 1.00 0.18
C GLU A 112 -19.91 1.10 -1.35
N ALA A 113 -18.81 1.43 -2.03
CA ALA A 113 -18.78 1.50 -3.50
C ALA A 113 -18.99 0.12 -4.16
N ARG A 114 -18.43 -0.94 -3.57
CA ARG A 114 -18.67 -2.33 -3.98
C ARG A 114 -20.15 -2.68 -3.88
N ASP A 115 -20.78 -2.38 -2.76
CA ASP A 115 -22.18 -2.74 -2.49
C ASP A 115 -23.15 -1.99 -3.43
N LYS A 116 -22.74 -0.81 -3.88
CA LYS A 116 -23.43 -0.02 -4.91
C LYS A 116 -23.07 -0.43 -6.35
N ASN A 117 -22.22 -1.46 -6.54
CA ASN A 117 -21.71 -1.92 -7.84
C ASN A 117 -21.03 -0.82 -8.68
N LEU A 118 -20.35 0.11 -8.03
CA LEU A 118 -19.64 1.20 -8.71
C LEU A 118 -18.23 0.79 -9.15
N ILE A 119 -17.63 -0.22 -8.53
CA ILE A 119 -16.25 -0.63 -8.77
C ILE A 119 -16.20 -1.73 -9.82
N ARG A 120 -15.48 -1.49 -10.91
CA ARG A 120 -15.12 -2.50 -11.91
C ARG A 120 -13.87 -3.28 -11.51
N ALA A 121 -12.84 -2.59 -11.09
CA ALA A 121 -11.58 -3.18 -10.63
C ALA A 121 -10.99 -2.37 -9.48
N VAL A 122 -10.15 -3.01 -8.67
CA VAL A 122 -9.44 -2.39 -7.54
C VAL A 122 -8.03 -2.95 -7.48
N GLN A 123 -7.08 -2.07 -7.14
CA GLN A 123 -5.67 -2.41 -6.97
C GLN A 123 -5.10 -1.59 -5.81
N ASP A 124 -4.29 -2.22 -4.94
CA ASP A 124 -3.52 -1.48 -3.94
C ASP A 124 -2.32 -0.75 -4.57
N LEU A 125 -1.90 0.33 -3.95
CA LEU A 125 -0.67 1.03 -4.29
C LEU A 125 0.45 0.56 -3.35
N GLY A 126 0.96 -0.63 -3.61
CA GLY A 126 2.11 -1.19 -2.91
C GLY A 126 3.44 -0.75 -3.51
N ALA A 127 4.34 -1.71 -3.72
CA ALA A 127 5.64 -1.47 -4.32
C ALA A 127 5.51 -0.80 -5.71
N GLY A 128 6.31 0.26 -5.94
CA GLY A 128 6.26 1.05 -7.15
C GLY A 128 5.10 2.05 -7.25
N GLY A 129 4.24 2.14 -6.25
CA GLY A 129 3.19 3.15 -6.14
C GLY A 129 2.27 3.24 -7.35
N PHE A 130 2.05 4.43 -7.88
CA PHE A 130 1.21 4.63 -9.07
C PHE A 130 1.74 3.90 -10.30
N SER A 131 3.06 3.77 -10.44
CA SER A 131 3.67 3.15 -11.62
C SER A 131 3.26 1.69 -11.78
N SER A 132 3.22 0.93 -10.69
CA SER A 132 2.76 -0.46 -10.72
C SER A 132 1.23 -0.55 -10.79
N ALA A 133 0.50 0.06 -9.87
CA ALA A 133 -0.95 -0.09 -9.79
C ALA A 133 -1.67 0.43 -11.05
N ILE A 134 -1.38 1.65 -11.48
CA ILE A 134 -2.01 2.24 -12.67
C ILE A 134 -1.44 1.63 -13.95
N GLY A 135 -0.13 1.35 -13.97
CA GLY A 135 0.53 0.70 -15.11
C GLY A 135 -0.02 -0.70 -15.40
N GLU A 136 -0.19 -1.52 -14.36
CA GLU A 136 -0.79 -2.85 -14.50
C GLU A 136 -2.24 -2.80 -14.94
N MET A 137 -3.04 -1.89 -14.36
CA MET A 137 -4.44 -1.72 -14.76
C MET A 137 -4.60 -1.21 -16.20
N GLY A 138 -3.67 -0.36 -16.64
CA GLY A 138 -3.69 0.21 -17.99
C GLY A 138 -2.93 -0.59 -19.04
N ALA A 139 -2.40 -1.76 -18.73
CA ALA A 139 -1.51 -2.52 -19.63
C ALA A 139 -2.14 -2.83 -20.99
N GLU A 140 -3.45 -3.19 -21.02
CA GLU A 140 -4.16 -3.56 -22.23
C GLU A 140 -4.88 -2.35 -22.90
N THR A 141 -5.25 -1.33 -22.10
CA THR A 141 -6.10 -0.23 -22.58
C THR A 141 -5.35 1.07 -22.80
N GLY A 142 -4.11 1.15 -22.30
CA GLY A 142 -3.41 2.42 -22.11
C GLY A 142 -4.02 3.25 -20.96
N VAL A 143 -3.30 4.27 -20.52
CA VAL A 143 -3.77 5.17 -19.46
C VAL A 143 -3.23 6.58 -19.66
N LYS A 144 -4.03 7.59 -19.29
CA LYS A 144 -3.61 8.99 -19.20
C LYS A 144 -3.68 9.44 -17.76
N VAL A 145 -2.56 9.92 -17.22
CA VAL A 145 -2.44 10.33 -15.82
C VAL A 145 -2.05 11.80 -15.72
N SER A 146 -2.72 12.54 -14.82
CA SER A 146 -2.44 13.93 -14.47
C SER A 146 -1.79 13.99 -13.09
N LEU A 147 -0.47 13.81 -13.01
CA LEU A 147 0.29 13.73 -11.75
C LEU A 147 0.24 15.02 -10.93
N GLU A 148 0.07 16.15 -11.59
CA GLU A 148 -0.07 17.46 -10.94
C GLU A 148 -1.31 17.58 -10.05
N LYS A 149 -2.27 16.67 -10.23
CA LYS A 149 -3.49 16.57 -9.42
C LYS A 149 -3.35 15.65 -8.21
N ALA A 150 -2.25 14.91 -8.10
CA ALA A 150 -2.03 14.00 -6.99
C ALA A 150 -1.90 14.79 -5.66
N PRO A 151 -2.71 14.49 -4.63
CA PRO A 151 -2.56 15.13 -3.33
C PRO A 151 -1.21 14.75 -2.70
N VAL A 152 -0.40 15.74 -2.39
CA VAL A 152 0.93 15.55 -1.80
C VAL A 152 0.98 15.93 -0.32
N LYS A 153 1.87 15.29 0.44
CA LYS A 153 2.09 15.58 1.88
C LYS A 153 2.76 16.94 2.07
N TYR A 154 3.62 17.32 1.12
CA TYR A 154 4.40 18.56 1.13
C TYR A 154 4.84 18.93 -0.28
N GLN A 155 5.21 20.18 -0.47
CA GLN A 155 5.67 20.70 -1.76
C GLN A 155 7.07 20.20 -2.11
N GLY A 156 7.42 20.26 -3.41
CA GLY A 156 8.77 19.96 -3.90
C GLY A 156 9.03 18.50 -4.25
N LEU A 157 7.97 17.67 -4.37
CA LEU A 157 8.09 16.36 -5.00
C LEU A 157 8.16 16.54 -6.53
N SER A 158 9.12 15.87 -7.14
CA SER A 158 9.20 15.74 -8.60
C SER A 158 8.15 14.77 -9.14
N PRO A 159 7.77 14.85 -10.43
CA PRO A 159 6.80 13.93 -11.01
C PRO A 159 7.16 12.44 -10.85
N TRP A 160 8.43 12.09 -10.98
CA TRP A 160 8.86 10.71 -10.81
C TRP A 160 8.74 10.24 -9.35
N GLU A 161 9.04 11.11 -8.36
CA GLU A 161 8.85 10.77 -6.94
C GLU A 161 7.37 10.53 -6.63
N ILE A 162 6.46 11.33 -7.20
CA ILE A 162 5.02 11.11 -7.08
C ILE A 162 4.63 9.77 -7.71
N TRP A 163 5.19 9.45 -8.88
CA TRP A 163 4.85 8.27 -9.67
C TRP A 163 5.26 6.96 -9.03
N VAL A 164 6.44 6.92 -8.38
CA VAL A 164 6.98 5.69 -7.76
C VAL A 164 6.82 5.65 -6.24
N SER A 165 6.27 6.69 -5.62
CA SER A 165 6.07 6.72 -4.16
C SER A 165 5.25 5.55 -3.67
N GLU A 166 5.68 4.93 -2.59
CA GLU A 166 5.00 3.83 -1.89
C GLU A 166 4.27 4.32 -0.63
N SER A 167 3.81 5.58 -0.61
CA SER A 167 3.01 6.08 0.51
C SER A 167 1.83 5.16 0.79
N GLN A 168 1.65 4.83 2.05
CA GLN A 168 0.74 3.79 2.50
C GLN A 168 -0.74 4.20 2.41
N GLU A 169 -1.63 3.23 2.59
CA GLU A 169 -3.10 3.36 2.65
C GLU A 169 -3.68 4.09 1.44
N ARG A 170 -3.29 3.65 0.24
CA ARG A 170 -3.82 4.14 -1.02
C ARG A 170 -4.30 2.98 -1.89
N MET A 171 -5.43 3.17 -2.55
CA MET A 171 -5.99 2.22 -3.50
C MET A 171 -6.36 2.93 -4.79
N VAL A 172 -6.25 2.22 -5.92
CA VAL A 172 -6.84 2.63 -7.20
C VAL A 172 -8.12 1.85 -7.40
N ILE A 173 -9.19 2.53 -7.69
CA ILE A 173 -10.46 1.93 -8.11
C ILE A 173 -10.77 2.36 -9.54
N ILE A 174 -11.32 1.47 -10.33
CA ILE A 174 -11.81 1.73 -11.69
C ILE A 174 -13.34 1.78 -11.63
N LEU A 175 -13.89 2.87 -12.13
CA LEU A 175 -15.31 3.15 -12.16
C LEU A 175 -15.83 3.07 -13.60
#